data_888582819cf1bfb0a374964758864f8a
#
_entry.id   888582819cf1bfb0a374964758864f8a
#
_cell.length_a   1.000
_cell.length_b   1.000
_cell.length_c   1.000
_cell.angle_alpha   90.00
_cell.angle_beta   90.00
_cell.angle_gamma   90.00
#
_symmetry.space_group_name_H-M   'P 1'
#
loop_
_entity.id
_entity.type
_entity.pdbx_description
1 polymer ?
#
loop_
_entity_poly.entity_id
_entity_poly.type
_entity_poly.pdbx_seq_one_letter_code
_entity_poly.pdbx_strand_id
1 'polypeptide(L)'
;MSERAVGNEPGGGPGSVLVLGIDPGTAVTGYGVVARRGVGAVSLVECGVVRTSAGTPLAERLREIYLAVDALLVRHRPFAVSVESVFQGKN
;
A
#
# COMPACT_ATOMS: atom_id res chain seq x y z
N MET A 1 -5.28 -10.65 7.34
CA MET A 1 -5.49 -11.16 5.96
C MET A 1 -5.49 -10.00 4.98
N SER A 2 -4.85 -10.16 3.85
CA SER A 2 -4.78 -9.11 2.85
C SER A 2 -5.49 -9.53 1.57
N GLU A 3 -6.08 -8.55 0.90
CA GLU A 3 -6.73 -8.72 -0.39
C GLU A 3 -6.08 -7.74 -1.35
N ARG A 4 -5.87 -8.17 -2.57
CA ARG A 4 -5.23 -7.29 -3.54
C ARG A 4 -5.85 -7.46 -4.92
N ALA A 5 -5.74 -6.42 -5.72
CA ALA A 5 -6.07 -6.45 -7.12
C ALA A 5 -4.85 -5.99 -7.90
N VAL A 6 -4.55 -6.68 -8.98
CA VAL A 6 -3.37 -6.38 -9.80
C VAL A 6 -3.85 -5.66 -11.05
N GLY A 7 -3.17 -4.58 -11.39
CA GLY A 7 -3.47 -3.84 -12.61
C GLY A 7 -2.99 -4.57 -13.85
N ASN A 8 -3.29 -4.00 -14.99
CA ASN A 8 -2.92 -4.60 -16.27
C ASN A 8 -1.45 -4.45 -16.62
N GLU A 9 -0.77 -3.52 -15.94
CA GLU A 9 0.63 -3.25 -16.24
C GLU A 9 1.53 -4.16 -15.45
N PRO A 10 2.52 -4.78 -16.08
CA PRO A 10 3.57 -5.43 -15.31
C PRO A 10 4.31 -4.38 -14.51
N GLY A 11 4.63 -4.72 -13.29
CA GLY A 11 5.18 -3.78 -12.33
C GLY A 11 6.40 -3.04 -12.82
N GLY A 12 6.21 -1.89 -13.33
CA GLY A 12 7.25 -0.97 -13.62
C GLY A 12 7.94 -1.12 -14.95
N GLY A 13 8.65 -2.16 -15.19
CA GLY A 13 9.49 -2.24 -16.38
C GLY A 13 10.54 -1.13 -16.44
N PRO A 14 11.40 -1.14 -17.47
CA PRO A 14 12.50 -0.17 -17.59
C PRO A 14 12.01 1.26 -17.63
N GLY A 15 12.63 2.12 -16.86
CA GLY A 15 12.31 3.54 -16.84
C GLY A 15 11.10 3.91 -16.03
N SER A 16 10.47 2.96 -15.38
CA SER A 16 9.30 3.24 -14.54
C SER A 16 9.70 3.65 -13.13
N VAL A 17 8.88 4.49 -12.53
CA VAL A 17 9.00 4.89 -11.14
C VAL A 17 7.76 4.36 -10.43
N LEU A 18 7.96 3.55 -9.40
CA LEU A 18 6.86 3.01 -8.62
C LEU A 18 6.67 3.83 -7.34
N VAL A 19 5.42 4.08 -7.01
CA VAL A 19 5.06 4.75 -5.77
C VAL A 19 4.04 3.90 -5.05
N LEU A 20 4.28 3.67 -3.76
CA LEU A 20 3.35 2.95 -2.91
C LEU A 20 2.59 3.97 -2.07
N GLY A 21 1.27 3.96 -2.18
CA GLY A 21 0.41 4.79 -1.34
C GLY A 21 -0.25 3.94 -0.27
N ILE A 22 -0.33 4.46 0.94
CA ILE A 22 -0.93 3.75 2.07
C ILE A 22 -1.95 4.65 2.74
N ASP A 23 -3.15 4.11 2.94
CA ASP A 23 -4.22 4.76 3.70
C ASP A 23 -4.39 3.93 4.97
N PRO A 24 -3.75 4.33 6.07
CA PRO A 24 -3.68 3.47 7.26
C PRO A 24 -4.97 3.44 8.07
N GLY A 25 -5.24 2.28 8.62
CA GLY A 25 -6.30 2.06 9.59
C GLY A 25 -6.00 0.79 10.35
N THR A 26 -6.47 0.69 11.58
CA THR A 26 -6.18 -0.50 12.36
C THR A 26 -7.05 -1.69 11.96
N ALA A 27 -8.27 -1.43 11.51
CA ALA A 27 -9.15 -2.48 11.03
C ALA A 27 -8.91 -2.79 9.57
N VAL A 28 -8.75 -1.74 8.76
CA VAL A 28 -8.53 -1.86 7.32
C VAL A 28 -7.47 -0.85 6.92
N THR A 29 -6.40 -1.33 6.33
CA THR A 29 -5.36 -0.47 5.76
C THR A 29 -5.41 -0.66 4.24
N GLY A 30 -5.68 0.41 3.52
CA GLY A 30 -5.69 0.37 2.06
C GLY A 30 -4.33 0.67 1.49
N TYR A 31 -4.03 0.14 0.32
CA TYR A 31 -2.79 0.48 -0.35
C TYR A 31 -2.96 0.44 -1.86
N GLY A 32 -2.09 1.15 -2.54
CA GLY A 32 -2.02 1.09 -3.99
C GLY A 32 -0.60 1.30 -4.45
N VAL A 33 -0.22 0.58 -5.48
CA VAL A 33 1.09 0.75 -6.12
C VAL A 33 0.83 1.23 -7.53
N VAL A 34 1.40 2.37 -7.88
CA VAL A 34 1.27 2.92 -9.22
C VAL A 34 2.64 3.04 -9.85
N ALA A 35 2.67 2.94 -11.16
CA ALA A 35 3.89 3.11 -11.93
C ALA A 35 3.72 4.31 -12.84
N ARG A 36 4.77 5.11 -12.95
CA ARG A 36 4.81 6.24 -13.84
C ARG A 36 5.93 6.06 -14.83
N ARG A 37 5.60 6.17 -16.11
CA ARG A 37 6.57 6.16 -17.19
C ARG A 37 6.53 7.50 -17.86
N GLY A 38 7.68 8.17 -17.91
CA GLY A 38 7.75 9.46 -18.55
C GLY A 38 6.81 10.46 -17.92
N VAL A 39 6.42 11.45 -18.70
CA VAL A 39 5.58 12.54 -18.21
C VAL A 39 4.11 12.18 -18.41
N GLY A 40 3.39 12.12 -17.32
CA GLY A 40 1.93 12.02 -17.37
C GLY A 40 1.33 10.62 -17.48
N ALA A 41 2.11 9.61 -17.77
CA ALA A 41 1.58 8.25 -17.88
C ALA A 41 1.65 7.56 -16.51
N VAL A 42 0.49 7.27 -15.94
CA VAL A 42 0.40 6.59 -14.65
C VAL A 42 -0.50 5.38 -14.82
N SER A 43 -0.06 4.24 -14.33
CA SER A 43 -0.83 3.02 -14.38
C SER A 43 -0.85 2.33 -13.03
N LEU A 44 -1.92 1.61 -12.78
CA LEU A 44 -2.08 0.84 -11.55
C LEU A 44 -1.32 -0.48 -11.68
N VAL A 45 -0.47 -0.76 -10.70
CA VAL A 45 0.27 -2.01 -10.64
C VAL A 45 -0.44 -2.99 -9.72
N GLU A 46 -0.82 -2.52 -8.54
CA GLU A 46 -1.48 -3.37 -7.54
C GLU A 46 -2.22 -2.48 -6.57
N CYS A 47 -3.37 -2.95 -6.09
CA CYS A 47 -4.03 -2.29 -4.96
C CYS A 47 -4.72 -3.34 -4.11
N GLY A 48 -5.02 -2.98 -2.88
CA GLY A 48 -5.67 -3.92 -2.00
C GLY A 48 -5.85 -3.36 -0.62
N VAL A 49 -6.19 -4.25 0.28
CA VAL A 49 -6.37 -3.90 1.69
C VAL A 49 -5.75 -4.97 2.57
N VAL A 50 -5.34 -4.55 3.74
CA VAL A 50 -4.92 -5.43 4.82
C VAL A 50 -5.98 -5.33 5.90
N ARG A 51 -6.64 -6.43 6.20
CA ARG A 51 -7.68 -6.46 7.21
C ARG A 51 -7.17 -7.15 8.45
N THR A 52 -7.48 -6.58 9.60
CA THR A 52 -7.16 -7.21 10.87
C THR A 52 -8.45 -7.39 11.66
N SER A 53 -8.45 -8.36 12.56
CA SER A 53 -9.63 -8.68 13.33
C SER A 53 -9.74 -7.81 14.57
N ALA A 54 -10.93 -7.26 14.82
CA ALA A 54 -11.16 -6.45 16.00
C ALA A 54 -10.95 -7.23 17.31
N GLY A 55 -11.08 -8.55 17.27
CA GLY A 55 -10.83 -9.39 18.43
C GLY A 55 -9.36 -9.65 18.71
N THR A 56 -8.49 -9.26 17.81
CA THR A 56 -7.04 -9.46 17.96
C THR A 56 -6.45 -8.26 18.71
N PRO A 57 -5.54 -8.48 19.67
CA PRO A 57 -4.90 -7.37 20.37
C PRO A 57 -4.23 -6.40 19.40
N LEU A 58 -4.25 -5.13 19.75
CA LEU A 58 -3.73 -4.07 18.87
C LEU A 58 -2.29 -4.32 18.45
N ALA A 59 -1.45 -4.77 19.36
CA ALA A 59 -0.04 -5.01 19.02
C ALA A 59 0.10 -6.05 17.91
N GLU A 60 -0.72 -7.10 17.94
CA GLU A 60 -0.69 -8.12 16.90
C GLU A 60 -1.24 -7.59 15.59
N ARG A 61 -2.27 -6.75 15.66
CA ARG A 61 -2.84 -6.14 14.47
C ARG A 61 -1.81 -5.25 13.79
N LEU A 62 -1.07 -4.47 14.57
CA LEU A 62 -0.02 -3.61 14.03
C LEU A 62 1.09 -4.45 13.41
N ARG A 63 1.40 -5.60 14.03
CA ARG A 63 2.40 -6.49 13.46
C ARG A 63 1.97 -7.04 12.11
N GLU A 64 0.68 -7.41 11.98
CA GLU A 64 0.16 -7.91 10.71
C GLU A 64 0.26 -6.84 9.63
N ILE A 65 -0.08 -5.61 9.97
CA ILE A 65 0.01 -4.49 9.02
C ILE A 65 1.46 -4.26 8.63
N TYR A 66 2.34 -4.26 9.62
CA TYR A 66 3.77 -4.07 9.37
C TYR A 66 4.31 -5.12 8.39
N LEU A 67 3.98 -6.39 8.63
CA LEU A 67 4.47 -7.46 7.79
C LEU A 67 3.93 -7.35 6.37
N ALA A 68 2.67 -6.95 6.23
CA ALA A 68 2.06 -6.79 4.92
C ALA A 68 2.71 -5.64 4.15
N VAL A 69 2.96 -4.52 4.81
CA VAL A 69 3.62 -3.37 4.17
C VAL A 69 5.06 -3.73 3.82
N ASP A 70 5.74 -4.42 4.72
CA ASP A 70 7.11 -4.85 4.46
C ASP A 70 7.19 -5.73 3.20
N ALA A 71 6.23 -6.64 3.05
CA ALA A 71 6.17 -7.51 1.88
C ALA A 71 5.98 -6.70 0.59
N LEU A 72 5.18 -5.63 0.65
CA LEU A 72 4.98 -4.76 -0.50
C LEU A 72 6.26 -4.01 -0.86
N LEU A 73 6.98 -3.54 0.16
CA LEU A 73 8.24 -2.83 -0.07
C LEU A 73 9.28 -3.75 -0.70
N VAL A 74 9.35 -4.99 -0.23
CA VAL A 74 10.28 -5.96 -0.78
C VAL A 74 9.93 -6.33 -2.21
N ARG A 75 8.64 -6.53 -2.48
CA ARG A 75 8.18 -6.96 -3.79
C ARG A 75 8.35 -5.86 -4.86
N HIS A 76 7.97 -4.64 -4.51
CA HIS A 76 7.90 -3.57 -5.50
C HIS A 76 9.09 -2.63 -5.49
N ARG A 77 9.79 -2.53 -4.39
CA ARG A 77 10.93 -1.63 -4.21
C ARG A 77 10.62 -0.24 -4.73
N PRO A 78 9.56 0.40 -4.19
CA PRO A 78 9.11 1.68 -4.72
C PRO A 78 10.14 2.77 -4.49
N PHE A 79 10.13 3.74 -5.40
CA PHE A 79 10.95 4.93 -5.26
C PHE A 79 10.53 5.76 -4.06
N ALA A 80 9.21 5.81 -3.81
CA ALA A 80 8.66 6.63 -2.74
C ALA A 80 7.45 5.94 -2.14
N VAL A 81 7.19 6.25 -0.88
CA VAL A 81 6.00 5.79 -0.16
C VAL A 81 5.25 7.03 0.30
N SER A 82 3.97 7.09 0.00
CA SER A 82 3.10 8.15 0.46
C SER A 82 2.12 7.58 1.46
N VAL A 83 2.10 8.14 2.66
CA VAL A 83 1.18 7.71 3.70
C VAL A 83 0.22 8.84 3.96
N GLU A 84 -1.06 8.58 3.75
CA GLU A 84 -2.06 9.58 4.02
C GLU A 84 -2.29 9.63 5.53
N SER A 85 -2.18 10.83 6.07
CA SER A 85 -2.42 11.02 7.49
C SER A 85 -3.70 11.80 7.65
N VAL A 86 -4.70 11.16 8.22
CA VAL A 86 -5.96 11.84 8.53
C VAL A 86 -5.88 12.28 9.98
N PHE A 87 -5.75 13.58 10.16
CA PHE A 87 -5.72 14.15 11.49
C PHE A 87 -7.13 14.54 11.89
N GLN A 88 -7.63 13.95 12.95
CA GLN A 88 -9.01 14.12 13.37
C GLN A 88 -9.18 15.29 14.33
N GLY A 89 -8.32 16.17 14.38
CA GLY A 89 -8.54 17.40 15.12
C GLY A 89 -9.33 17.34 16.39
N LYS A 90 -9.94 16.76 16.82
CA LYS A 90 -10.64 16.82 17.90
C LYS A 90 -10.93 15.97 18.42
N ASN A 91 -10.78 15.85 18.47
CA ASN A 91 -11.00 15.37 18.70
C ASN A 91 -10.96 15.06 19.14
#